data_e71ad5baed6e148548e0c470da827999
#
_entry.id   e71ad5baed6e148548e0c470da827999
#
_cell.length_a   1.000
_cell.length_b   1.000
_cell.length_c   1.000
_cell.angle_alpha   90.00
_cell.angle_beta   90.00
_cell.angle_gamma   90.00
#
_symmetry.space_group_name_H-M   'P 1'
#
loop_
_entity.id
_entity.type
_entity.pdbx_description
1 polymer ?
#
loop_
_entity_poly.entity_id
_entity_poly.type
_entity_poly.pdbx_seq_one_letter_code
_entity_poly.pdbx_strand_id
1 'polypeptide(L)'
;MCRLPGTTEPYGQAMLSAAEHERLLSVLPTAWHPALSHGRIERVRSGMSAASVFQVGASHFLKIAQGPDAHDLRGEIDRTAWLGHQGVRVAPAVKVHAAGDLVAVLSEALAGSSADETDLPAETVVPALARALSALHAIPVRDCPFDESVAVRLGRAGVLVESGLIDPGVFASRNRDVSPAALLERLRTRKPDEQVAVVHGDATLSNLIVGNDRSVAFIDCGHAGRADPYTDIALVIEGLAERFGSGAVDGFMHAYGGPALNERKRDYFLDLYELF
;
A
#
# COMPACT_ATOMS: atom_id res chain seq x y z
N MET A 1 24.59 -0.60 -3.54
CA MET A 1 23.67 -1.40 -2.73
C MET A 1 22.83 -0.42 -1.96
N CYS A 2 21.67 -0.09 -2.48
CA CYS A 2 20.73 0.83 -1.85
C CYS A 2 19.62 -0.05 -1.26
N ARG A 3 19.56 -0.13 0.08
CA ARG A 3 18.38 -0.67 0.75
C ARG A 3 17.32 0.40 0.67
N LEU A 4 16.15 0.06 0.12
CA LEU A 4 14.95 0.85 0.40
C LEU A 4 14.80 0.93 1.92
N PRO A 5 14.44 2.10 2.48
CA PRO A 5 14.14 2.21 3.90
C PRO A 5 12.91 1.36 4.19
N GLY A 6 13.12 0.22 4.84
CA GLY A 6 12.04 -0.74 5.11
C GLY A 6 12.50 -2.17 5.35
N THR A 7 13.77 -2.52 5.09
CA THR A 7 14.31 -3.81 5.52
C THR A 7 14.74 -3.72 6.98
N THR A 8 13.81 -3.45 7.85
CA THR A 8 13.92 -3.74 9.26
C THR A 8 13.42 -5.15 9.47
N GLU A 9 14.03 -5.83 10.40
CA GLU A 9 13.80 -7.14 10.99
C GLU A 9 12.47 -7.83 10.62
N PRO A 10 12.45 -9.19 10.51
CA PRO A 10 11.24 -9.92 10.12
C PRO A 10 10.09 -9.45 11.00
N TYR A 11 8.96 -9.16 10.39
CA TYR A 11 7.72 -8.65 10.99
C TYR A 11 7.51 -9.14 12.42
N GLY A 12 7.84 -8.29 13.40
CA GLY A 12 7.76 -8.64 14.80
C GLY A 12 6.30 -8.72 15.23
N GLN A 13 5.74 -9.93 15.23
CA GLN A 13 4.43 -10.19 15.82
C GLN A 13 4.60 -10.25 17.35
N ALA A 14 3.95 -9.35 18.05
CA ALA A 14 3.90 -9.38 19.52
C ALA A 14 2.50 -9.76 19.97
N MET A 15 2.40 -10.81 20.78
CA MET A 15 1.15 -11.18 21.46
C MET A 15 0.66 -10.01 22.33
N LEU A 16 -0.62 -9.73 22.26
CA LEU A 16 -1.23 -8.80 23.19
C LEU A 16 -1.21 -9.40 24.61
N SER A 17 -0.84 -8.58 25.61
CA SER A 17 -1.09 -8.90 27.01
C SER A 17 -2.60 -8.92 27.31
N ALA A 18 -3.00 -9.58 28.38
CA ALA A 18 -4.41 -9.61 28.79
C ALA A 18 -5.01 -8.20 28.95
N ALA A 19 -4.24 -7.26 29.50
CA ALA A 19 -4.69 -5.88 29.68
C ALA A 19 -4.83 -5.11 28.35
N GLU A 20 -3.99 -5.38 27.36
CA GLU A 20 -4.12 -4.80 26.02
C GLU A 20 -5.31 -5.38 25.28
N HIS A 21 -5.53 -6.68 25.40
CA HIS A 21 -6.70 -7.35 24.84
C HIS A 21 -8.01 -6.80 25.41
N GLU A 22 -8.08 -6.63 26.72
CA GLU A 22 -9.25 -6.05 27.39
C GLU A 22 -9.51 -4.61 26.93
N ARG A 23 -8.46 -3.79 26.81
CA ARG A 23 -8.57 -2.44 26.26
C ARG A 23 -9.04 -2.44 24.80
N LEU A 24 -8.54 -3.37 23.98
CA LEU A 24 -8.97 -3.52 22.60
C LEU A 24 -10.48 -3.83 22.53
N LEU A 25 -10.95 -4.77 23.34
CA LEU A 25 -12.36 -5.13 23.38
C LEU A 25 -13.25 -3.98 23.92
N SER A 26 -12.75 -3.16 24.84
CA SER A 26 -13.55 -2.07 25.44
C SER A 26 -13.91 -0.95 24.45
N VAL A 27 -13.14 -0.78 23.37
CA VAL A 27 -13.38 0.24 22.33
C VAL A 27 -14.17 -0.30 21.13
N LEU A 28 -14.42 -1.62 21.06
CA LEU A 28 -15.11 -2.27 19.96
C LEU A 28 -16.51 -2.74 20.36
N PRO A 29 -17.47 -2.80 19.41
CA PRO A 29 -18.81 -3.31 19.69
C PRO A 29 -18.78 -4.72 20.29
N THR A 30 -19.62 -4.98 21.30
CA THR A 30 -19.72 -6.31 21.92
C THR A 30 -20.05 -7.43 20.92
N ALA A 31 -20.74 -7.10 19.83
CA ALA A 31 -21.00 -8.04 18.72
C ALA A 31 -19.74 -8.52 17.99
N TRP A 32 -18.58 -7.88 18.20
CA TRP A 32 -17.29 -8.29 17.63
C TRP A 32 -16.51 -9.23 18.57
N HIS A 33 -16.81 -9.18 19.89
CA HIS A 33 -16.08 -9.93 20.91
C HIS A 33 -15.96 -11.43 20.60
N PRO A 34 -17.01 -12.14 20.13
CA PRO A 34 -16.85 -13.56 19.79
C PRO A 34 -15.76 -13.81 18.75
N ALA A 35 -15.67 -12.97 17.70
CA ALA A 35 -14.64 -13.12 16.68
C ALA A 35 -13.23 -12.82 17.19
N LEU A 36 -13.11 -11.94 18.20
CA LEU A 36 -11.84 -11.50 18.78
C LEU A 36 -11.41 -12.34 19.99
N SER A 37 -12.32 -13.10 20.63
CA SER A 37 -12.05 -13.90 21.83
C SER A 37 -11.57 -15.32 21.52
N HIS A 38 -11.83 -15.86 20.31
CA HIS A 38 -11.55 -17.24 19.95
C HIS A 38 -10.19 -17.45 19.26
N GLY A 39 -9.34 -16.43 19.19
CA GLY A 39 -8.05 -16.52 18.51
C GLY A 39 -6.92 -15.78 19.20
N ARG A 40 -5.70 -16.17 18.86
CA ARG A 40 -4.50 -15.41 19.19
C ARG A 40 -4.59 -14.06 18.48
N ILE A 41 -4.45 -12.95 19.20
CA ILE A 41 -4.36 -11.61 18.64
C ILE A 41 -2.92 -11.15 18.77
N GLU A 42 -2.33 -10.83 17.62
CA GLU A 42 -0.95 -10.38 17.52
C GLU A 42 -0.90 -9.00 16.87
N ARG A 43 -0.17 -8.09 17.49
CA ARG A 43 0.10 -6.81 16.87
C ARG A 43 1.06 -6.99 15.70
N VAL A 44 0.67 -6.55 14.52
CA VAL A 44 1.54 -6.50 13.34
C VAL A 44 2.28 -5.17 13.37
N ARG A 45 3.59 -5.22 13.40
CA ARG A 45 4.45 -4.04 13.28
C ARG A 45 4.92 -3.95 11.84
N SER A 46 4.12 -3.36 10.98
CA SER A 46 4.51 -3.13 9.59
C SER A 46 3.98 -1.78 9.11
N GLY A 47 4.76 -1.13 8.28
CA GLY A 47 4.38 0.08 7.57
C GLY A 47 4.42 1.36 8.41
N MET A 48 4.27 2.48 7.70
CA MET A 48 4.21 3.84 8.26
C MET A 48 2.77 4.28 8.61
N SER A 49 1.81 3.34 8.55
CA SER A 49 0.41 3.64 8.91
C SER A 49 0.28 3.94 10.40
N ALA A 50 -0.36 5.05 10.74
CA ALA A 50 -0.70 5.40 12.11
C ALA A 50 -1.81 4.51 12.69
N ALA A 51 -2.48 3.71 11.87
CA ALA A 51 -3.45 2.71 12.31
C ALA A 51 -2.75 1.54 13.03
N SER A 52 -3.33 1.09 14.14
CA SER A 52 -2.91 -0.15 14.78
C SER A 52 -3.45 -1.35 14.02
N VAL A 53 -2.56 -2.25 13.59
CA VAL A 53 -2.91 -3.47 12.85
C VAL A 53 -2.71 -4.69 13.74
N PHE A 54 -3.68 -5.59 13.74
CA PHE A 54 -3.65 -6.85 14.49
C PHE A 54 -4.04 -8.01 13.60
N GLN A 55 -3.28 -9.09 13.67
CA GLN A 55 -3.71 -10.37 13.13
C GLN A 55 -4.61 -11.07 14.18
N VAL A 56 -5.77 -11.55 13.74
CA VAL A 56 -6.77 -12.22 14.57
C VAL A 56 -6.88 -13.68 14.13
N GLY A 57 -6.24 -14.56 14.86
CA GLY A 57 -6.05 -15.95 14.41
C GLY A 57 -5.33 -16.03 13.08
N ALA A 58 -5.65 -17.06 12.29
CA ALA A 58 -5.07 -17.25 10.96
C ALA A 58 -5.95 -16.63 9.84
N SER A 59 -7.13 -16.12 10.16
CA SER A 59 -8.18 -15.85 9.17
C SER A 59 -8.59 -14.40 9.03
N HIS A 60 -8.16 -13.51 9.93
CA HIS A 60 -8.60 -12.11 9.90
C HIS A 60 -7.49 -11.13 10.28
N PHE A 61 -7.65 -9.90 9.80
CA PHE A 61 -6.89 -8.74 10.25
C PHE A 61 -7.83 -7.67 10.77
N LEU A 62 -7.41 -7.00 11.84
CA LEU A 62 -8.13 -5.88 12.44
C LEU A 62 -7.26 -4.64 12.33
N LYS A 63 -7.75 -3.60 11.67
CA LYS A 63 -7.16 -2.25 11.69
C LYS A 63 -8.01 -1.34 12.56
N ILE A 64 -7.37 -0.52 13.40
CA ILE A 64 -8.03 0.48 14.24
C ILE A 64 -7.25 1.78 14.16
N ALA A 65 -7.97 2.87 13.95
CA ALA A 65 -7.43 4.22 13.99
C ALA A 65 -8.34 5.16 14.79
N GLN A 66 -7.76 6.19 15.39
CA GLN A 66 -8.47 7.19 16.19
C GLN A 66 -7.95 8.60 15.88
N GLY A 67 -8.80 9.61 16.08
CA GLY A 67 -8.44 11.00 15.79
C GLY A 67 -8.24 11.26 14.29
N PRO A 68 -7.19 11.99 13.88
CA PRO A 68 -6.91 12.28 12.48
C PRO A 68 -6.79 11.02 11.60
N ASP A 69 -6.13 9.99 12.10
CA ASP A 69 -5.86 8.75 11.38
C ASP A 69 -7.14 7.94 11.08
N ALA A 70 -8.21 8.17 11.83
CA ALA A 70 -9.52 7.56 11.56
C ALA A 70 -10.10 8.02 10.21
N HIS A 71 -9.77 9.23 9.76
CA HIS A 71 -10.19 9.72 8.44
C HIS A 71 -9.51 8.92 7.32
N ASP A 72 -8.21 8.66 7.45
CA ASP A 72 -7.43 7.91 6.47
C ASP A 72 -7.89 6.45 6.39
N LEU A 73 -8.11 5.81 7.54
CA LEU A 73 -8.66 4.44 7.59
C LEU A 73 -10.06 4.36 6.97
N ARG A 74 -10.91 5.38 7.17
CA ARG A 74 -12.22 5.44 6.51
C ARG A 74 -12.07 5.52 4.99
N GLY A 75 -11.17 6.39 4.51
CA GLY A 75 -10.84 6.51 3.11
C GLY A 75 -10.31 5.20 2.51
N GLU A 76 -9.49 4.45 3.24
CA GLU A 76 -9.01 3.12 2.83
C GLU A 76 -10.16 2.12 2.69
N ILE A 77 -11.09 2.08 3.67
CA ILE A 77 -12.27 1.21 3.64
C ILE A 77 -13.12 1.50 2.39
N ASP A 78 -13.40 2.77 2.11
CA ASP A 78 -14.22 3.18 0.98
C ASP A 78 -13.56 2.80 -0.36
N ARG A 79 -12.24 3.01 -0.50
CA ARG A 79 -11.47 2.65 -1.69
C ARG A 79 -11.39 1.14 -1.89
N THR A 80 -11.13 0.40 -0.82
CA THR A 80 -11.10 -1.07 -0.84
C THR A 80 -12.44 -1.64 -1.27
N ALA A 81 -13.55 -1.15 -0.72
CA ALA A 81 -14.89 -1.57 -1.09
C ALA A 81 -15.17 -1.24 -2.57
N TRP A 82 -14.81 -0.04 -3.03
CA TRP A 82 -15.00 0.35 -4.43
C TRP A 82 -14.20 -0.54 -5.38
N LEU A 83 -12.92 -0.82 -5.10
CA LEU A 83 -12.10 -1.74 -5.91
C LEU A 83 -12.71 -3.13 -5.97
N GLY A 84 -13.22 -3.65 -4.86
CA GLY A 84 -13.93 -4.92 -4.82
C GLY A 84 -15.17 -4.94 -5.72
N HIS A 85 -15.95 -3.84 -5.77
CA HIS A 85 -17.08 -3.68 -6.68
C HIS A 85 -16.65 -3.60 -8.16
N GLN A 86 -15.42 -3.17 -8.45
CA GLN A 86 -14.86 -3.22 -9.80
C GLN A 86 -14.30 -4.61 -10.18
N GLY A 87 -14.41 -5.61 -9.32
CA GLY A 87 -13.89 -6.95 -9.55
C GLY A 87 -12.41 -7.13 -9.24
N VAL A 88 -11.77 -6.13 -8.61
CA VAL A 88 -10.38 -6.25 -8.13
C VAL A 88 -10.35 -7.13 -6.88
N ARG A 89 -9.41 -8.06 -6.81
CA ARG A 89 -9.23 -8.87 -5.60
C ARG A 89 -8.59 -8.03 -4.50
N VAL A 90 -9.34 -7.81 -3.45
CA VAL A 90 -8.94 -7.07 -2.24
C VAL A 90 -9.35 -7.88 -1.01
N ALA A 91 -8.80 -7.53 0.16
CA ALA A 91 -9.25 -8.13 1.42
C ALA A 91 -10.67 -7.64 1.76
N PRO A 92 -11.69 -8.54 1.77
CA PRO A 92 -13.06 -8.11 2.03
C PRO A 92 -13.23 -7.71 3.50
N ALA A 93 -13.86 -6.56 3.73
CA ALA A 93 -14.27 -6.14 5.06
C ALA A 93 -15.43 -7.01 5.56
N VAL A 94 -15.21 -7.71 6.67
CA VAL A 94 -16.24 -8.53 7.36
C VAL A 94 -17.10 -7.67 8.26
N LYS A 95 -16.46 -6.72 8.95
CA LYS A 95 -17.11 -5.78 9.86
C LYS A 95 -16.44 -4.42 9.78
N VAL A 96 -17.25 -3.37 9.83
CA VAL A 96 -16.78 -1.99 9.95
C VAL A 96 -17.48 -1.34 11.14
N HIS A 97 -16.73 -0.60 11.94
CA HIS A 97 -17.23 0.19 13.04
C HIS A 97 -16.69 1.61 12.96
N ALA A 98 -17.58 2.58 13.15
CA ALA A 98 -17.21 3.98 13.23
C ALA A 98 -18.05 4.64 14.32
N ALA A 99 -17.40 5.19 15.35
CA ALA A 99 -18.06 5.87 16.47
C ALA A 99 -17.18 7.03 16.97
N GLY A 100 -17.70 8.25 16.90
CA GLY A 100 -16.94 9.44 17.22
C GLY A 100 -15.72 9.56 16.29
N ASP A 101 -14.55 9.63 16.89
CA ASP A 101 -13.25 9.72 16.21
C ASP A 101 -12.53 8.34 16.04
N LEU A 102 -13.22 7.23 16.36
CA LEU A 102 -12.67 5.88 16.21
C LEU A 102 -13.26 5.21 14.96
N VAL A 103 -12.38 4.60 14.18
CA VAL A 103 -12.74 3.72 13.06
C VAL A 103 -12.01 2.40 13.22
N ALA A 104 -12.72 1.29 12.99
CA ALA A 104 -12.16 -0.04 12.99
C ALA A 104 -12.71 -0.86 11.82
N VAL A 105 -11.88 -1.70 11.23
CA VAL A 105 -12.27 -2.67 10.20
C VAL A 105 -11.67 -4.03 10.51
N LEU A 106 -12.53 -5.06 10.49
CA LEU A 106 -12.13 -6.46 10.51
C LEU A 106 -12.24 -6.99 9.08
N SER A 107 -11.15 -7.45 8.49
CA SER A 107 -11.10 -8.02 7.14
C SER A 107 -10.64 -9.47 7.16
N GLU A 108 -11.00 -10.23 6.12
CA GLU A 108 -10.49 -11.59 5.93
C GLU A 108 -9.00 -11.56 5.54
N ALA A 109 -8.26 -12.54 6.05
CA ALA A 109 -6.91 -12.80 5.56
C ALA A 109 -6.97 -13.39 4.16
N LEU A 110 -6.17 -12.87 3.26
CA LEU A 110 -6.07 -13.39 1.89
C LEU A 110 -5.18 -14.64 1.86
N ALA A 111 -5.55 -15.61 1.03
CA ALA A 111 -4.73 -16.77 0.81
C ALA A 111 -3.53 -16.43 -0.10
N GLY A 112 -2.32 -16.71 0.37
CA GLY A 112 -1.07 -16.43 -0.33
C GLY A 112 -0.06 -15.74 0.58
N SER A 113 1.01 -15.24 -0.02
CA SER A 113 2.04 -14.44 0.64
C SER A 113 2.26 -13.16 -0.13
N SER A 114 2.76 -12.13 0.52
CA SER A 114 3.15 -10.90 -0.17
C SER A 114 4.24 -11.17 -1.21
N ALA A 115 4.28 -10.38 -2.25
CA ALA A 115 5.19 -10.62 -3.37
C ALA A 115 6.67 -10.43 -2.99
N ASP A 116 6.96 -9.76 -1.89
CA ASP A 116 8.32 -9.63 -1.33
C ASP A 116 8.73 -10.84 -0.47
N GLU A 117 7.78 -11.63 0.06
CA GLU A 117 8.06 -12.76 0.95
C GLU A 117 7.75 -14.14 0.34
N THR A 118 6.99 -14.19 -0.77
CA THR A 118 6.60 -15.47 -1.38
C THR A 118 7.80 -16.30 -1.81
N ASP A 119 7.72 -17.63 -1.64
CA ASP A 119 8.72 -18.58 -2.15
C ASP A 119 8.55 -18.89 -3.65
N LEU A 120 7.55 -18.31 -4.30
CA LEU A 120 7.32 -18.52 -5.73
C LEU A 120 8.43 -17.88 -6.57
N PRO A 121 8.87 -18.53 -7.65
CA PRO A 121 9.94 -18.02 -8.49
C PRO A 121 9.50 -16.84 -9.36
N ALA A 122 10.48 -16.05 -9.83
CA ALA A 122 10.25 -14.83 -10.62
C ALA A 122 9.35 -15.07 -11.84
N GLU A 123 9.54 -16.18 -12.55
CA GLU A 123 8.72 -16.56 -13.72
C GLU A 123 7.24 -16.79 -13.42
N THR A 124 6.90 -16.94 -12.14
CA THR A 124 5.50 -17.01 -11.68
C THR A 124 5.02 -15.64 -11.18
N VAL A 125 5.81 -14.99 -10.34
CA VAL A 125 5.44 -13.73 -9.66
C VAL A 125 5.35 -12.58 -10.67
N VAL A 126 6.40 -12.38 -11.48
CA VAL A 126 6.51 -11.22 -12.39
C VAL A 126 5.31 -11.10 -13.35
N PRO A 127 4.95 -12.14 -14.14
CA PRO A 127 3.79 -12.03 -15.03
C PRO A 127 2.45 -11.97 -14.30
N ALA A 128 2.36 -12.49 -13.06
CA ALA A 128 1.14 -12.38 -12.27
C ALA A 128 0.90 -10.92 -11.83
N LEU A 129 1.93 -10.25 -11.30
CA LEU A 129 1.87 -8.84 -10.91
C LEU A 129 1.58 -7.94 -12.12
N ALA A 130 2.25 -8.18 -13.25
CA ALA A 130 2.06 -7.41 -14.47
C ALA A 130 0.60 -7.47 -14.96
N ARG A 131 0.01 -8.67 -15.01
CA ARG A 131 -1.40 -8.85 -15.40
C ARG A 131 -2.37 -8.18 -14.42
N ALA A 132 -2.12 -8.32 -13.11
CA ALA A 132 -2.98 -7.72 -12.09
C ALA A 132 -3.00 -6.19 -12.19
N LEU A 133 -1.83 -5.57 -12.32
CA LEU A 133 -1.73 -4.12 -12.49
C LEU A 133 -2.29 -3.64 -13.83
N SER A 134 -2.03 -4.35 -14.92
CA SER A 134 -2.61 -4.03 -16.22
C SER A 134 -4.15 -4.07 -16.18
N ALA A 135 -4.73 -5.05 -15.48
CA ALA A 135 -6.18 -5.14 -15.30
C ALA A 135 -6.73 -4.00 -14.41
N LEU A 136 -6.04 -3.65 -13.33
CA LEU A 136 -6.39 -2.51 -12.47
C LEU A 136 -6.37 -1.20 -13.27
N HIS A 137 -5.29 -0.94 -14.00
CA HIS A 137 -5.13 0.28 -14.81
C HIS A 137 -6.08 0.36 -16.01
N ALA A 138 -6.69 -0.75 -16.42
CA ALA A 138 -7.71 -0.79 -17.47
C ALA A 138 -9.14 -0.44 -16.99
N ILE A 139 -9.37 -0.31 -15.69
CA ILE A 139 -10.67 0.11 -15.14
C ILE A 139 -11.00 1.53 -15.69
N PRO A 140 -12.24 1.76 -16.17
CA PRO A 140 -12.61 3.06 -16.71
C PRO A 140 -12.44 4.20 -15.68
N VAL A 141 -11.58 5.14 -15.97
CA VAL A 141 -11.23 6.28 -15.08
C VAL A 141 -12.46 7.08 -14.65
N ARG A 142 -13.48 7.22 -15.55
CA ARG A 142 -14.72 7.93 -15.26
C ARG A 142 -15.52 7.34 -14.10
N ASP A 143 -15.31 6.06 -13.80
CA ASP A 143 -16.05 5.33 -12.76
C ASP A 143 -15.35 5.43 -11.39
N CYS A 144 -14.11 5.94 -11.34
CA CYS A 144 -13.35 6.11 -10.11
C CYS A 144 -13.63 7.48 -9.47
N PRO A 145 -14.18 7.51 -8.23
CA PRO A 145 -14.49 8.78 -7.56
C PRO A 145 -13.28 9.41 -6.85
N PHE A 146 -12.17 8.69 -6.71
CA PHE A 146 -11.01 9.12 -5.92
C PHE A 146 -9.95 9.76 -6.81
N ASP A 147 -9.39 10.87 -6.34
CA ASP A 147 -8.34 11.62 -7.05
C ASP A 147 -7.00 11.49 -6.30
N GLU A 148 -6.03 10.86 -6.95
CA GLU A 148 -4.66 10.68 -6.48
C GLU A 148 -3.65 11.25 -7.50
N SER A 149 -4.09 12.23 -8.31
CA SER A 149 -3.23 12.91 -9.28
C SER A 149 -1.96 13.48 -8.65
N VAL A 150 -0.95 13.71 -9.47
CA VAL A 150 0.31 14.36 -9.03
C VAL A 150 0.02 15.68 -8.30
N ALA A 151 -0.99 16.43 -8.73
CA ALA A 151 -1.35 17.68 -8.06
C ALA A 151 -1.84 17.46 -6.63
N VAL A 152 -2.70 16.46 -6.40
CA VAL A 152 -3.20 16.09 -5.07
C VAL A 152 -2.06 15.58 -4.18
N ARG A 153 -1.23 14.66 -4.71
CA ARG A 153 -0.08 14.11 -3.96
C ARG A 153 0.94 15.19 -3.60
N LEU A 154 1.29 16.09 -4.51
CA LEU A 154 2.20 17.20 -4.19
C LEU A 154 1.60 18.16 -3.15
N GLY A 155 0.28 18.33 -3.13
CA GLY A 155 -0.40 19.10 -2.09
C GLY A 155 -0.23 18.46 -0.71
N ARG A 156 -0.48 17.15 -0.58
CA ARG A 156 -0.27 16.38 0.67
C ARG A 156 1.20 16.40 1.09
N ALA A 157 2.13 16.13 0.16
CA ALA A 157 3.56 16.20 0.43
C ALA A 157 3.97 17.59 0.95
N GLY A 158 3.38 18.67 0.44
CA GLY A 158 3.59 20.03 0.95
C GLY A 158 3.24 20.16 2.42
N VAL A 159 2.09 19.64 2.83
CA VAL A 159 1.66 19.65 4.24
C VAL A 159 2.63 18.85 5.13
N LEU A 160 3.06 17.66 4.68
CA LEU A 160 4.01 16.83 5.43
C LEU A 160 5.39 17.51 5.58
N VAL A 161 5.89 18.13 4.50
CA VAL A 161 7.15 18.90 4.52
C VAL A 161 7.05 20.08 5.49
N GLU A 162 5.98 20.87 5.41
CA GLU A 162 5.75 22.04 6.28
C GLU A 162 5.60 21.64 7.75
N SER A 163 5.03 20.47 8.01
CA SER A 163 4.86 19.91 9.37
C SER A 163 6.13 19.24 9.91
N GLY A 164 7.19 19.10 9.11
CA GLY A 164 8.43 18.43 9.51
C GLY A 164 8.28 16.95 9.79
N LEU A 165 7.28 16.29 9.18
CA LEU A 165 6.97 14.87 9.41
C LEU A 165 7.77 13.93 8.51
N ILE A 166 8.53 14.44 7.54
CA ILE A 166 9.35 13.65 6.62
C ILE A 166 10.76 13.49 7.18
N ASP A 167 11.19 12.25 7.39
CA ASP A 167 12.56 11.93 7.77
C ASP A 167 13.45 11.79 6.51
N PRO A 168 14.36 12.74 6.23
CA PRO A 168 15.26 12.63 5.09
C PRO A 168 16.29 11.50 5.25
N GLY A 169 16.44 10.94 6.45
CA GLY A 169 17.35 9.82 6.71
C GLY A 169 16.94 8.53 6.00
N VAL A 170 15.67 8.42 5.59
CA VAL A 170 15.15 7.27 4.86
C VAL A 170 15.18 7.43 3.34
N PHE A 171 15.59 8.59 2.83
CA PHE A 171 15.65 8.83 1.38
C PHE A 171 16.63 7.89 0.68
N ALA A 172 16.28 7.47 -0.53
CA ALA A 172 17.15 6.68 -1.39
C ALA A 172 18.49 7.41 -1.64
N SER A 173 19.52 6.65 -2.03
CA SER A 173 20.87 7.17 -2.22
C SER A 173 20.94 8.37 -3.18
N ARG A 174 20.06 8.42 -4.19
CA ARG A 174 19.96 9.53 -5.16
C ARG A 174 19.47 10.84 -4.54
N ASN A 175 18.81 10.80 -3.38
CA ASN A 175 18.27 11.96 -2.66
C ASN A 175 18.87 12.15 -1.26
N ARG A 176 19.88 11.38 -0.88
CA ARG A 176 20.47 11.36 0.47
C ARG A 176 20.84 12.75 1.02
N ASP A 177 21.32 13.64 0.14
CA ASP A 177 21.75 14.98 0.52
C ASP A 177 20.73 16.07 0.14
N VAL A 178 19.50 15.65 -0.20
CA VAL A 178 18.42 16.55 -0.60
C VAL A 178 17.46 16.75 0.55
N SER A 179 17.16 18.00 0.92
CA SER A 179 16.14 18.26 1.93
C SER A 179 14.73 17.96 1.38
N PRO A 180 13.76 17.58 2.24
CA PRO A 180 12.37 17.38 1.81
C PRO A 180 11.78 18.56 1.05
N ALA A 181 12.07 19.79 1.47
CA ALA A 181 11.62 21.01 0.79
C ALA A 181 12.25 21.16 -0.61
N ALA A 182 13.54 20.86 -0.76
CA ALA A 182 14.20 20.91 -2.06
C ALA A 182 13.71 19.80 -3.01
N LEU A 183 13.42 18.60 -2.47
CA LEU A 183 12.83 17.51 -3.23
C LEU A 183 11.43 17.88 -3.73
N LEU A 184 10.59 18.41 -2.85
CA LEU A 184 9.24 18.86 -3.20
C LEU A 184 9.25 19.93 -4.29
N GLU A 185 10.13 20.92 -4.20
CA GLU A 185 10.25 21.98 -5.21
C GLU A 185 10.74 21.43 -6.56
N ARG A 186 11.70 20.50 -6.53
CA ARG A 186 12.15 19.79 -7.73
C ARG A 186 11.00 19.04 -8.41
N LEU A 187 10.15 18.36 -7.64
CA LEU A 187 8.99 17.64 -8.15
C LEU A 187 7.91 18.60 -8.70
N ARG A 188 7.68 19.73 -8.05
CA ARG A 188 6.75 20.76 -8.54
C ARG A 188 7.15 21.32 -9.90
N THR A 189 8.45 21.51 -10.13
CA THR A 189 8.98 22.11 -11.36
C THR A 189 9.18 21.11 -12.50
N ARG A 190 9.24 19.80 -12.21
CA ARG A 190 9.55 18.75 -13.19
C ARG A 190 8.42 17.76 -13.42
N LYS A 191 7.17 18.19 -13.20
CA LYS A 191 5.99 17.33 -13.41
C LYS A 191 6.02 16.69 -14.81
N PRO A 192 5.85 15.36 -14.90
CA PRO A 192 5.64 14.71 -16.20
C PRO A 192 4.21 14.95 -16.71
N ASP A 193 4.01 14.73 -18.00
CA ASP A 193 2.66 14.60 -18.54
C ASP A 193 2.02 13.33 -17.97
N GLU A 194 0.88 13.49 -17.28
CA GLU A 194 0.16 12.37 -16.67
C GLU A 194 -0.71 11.65 -17.71
N GLN A 195 -0.61 10.33 -17.70
CA GLN A 195 -1.59 9.44 -18.31
C GLN A 195 -2.47 8.92 -17.19
N VAL A 196 -3.76 9.23 -17.20
CA VAL A 196 -4.63 8.92 -16.08
C VAL A 196 -5.18 7.50 -16.20
N ALA A 197 -4.99 6.70 -15.16
CA ALA A 197 -5.55 5.36 -14.98
C ALA A 197 -6.10 5.23 -13.55
N VAL A 198 -6.75 4.12 -13.24
CA VAL A 198 -7.04 3.72 -11.85
C VAL A 198 -5.81 3.00 -11.32
N VAL A 199 -5.24 3.48 -10.23
CA VAL A 199 -4.04 2.94 -9.61
C VAL A 199 -4.30 2.44 -8.20
N HIS A 200 -3.42 1.60 -7.66
CA HIS A 200 -3.36 1.27 -6.24
C HIS A 200 -2.81 2.43 -5.40
N GLY A 201 -1.83 3.13 -5.94
CA GLY A 201 -1.22 4.31 -5.32
C GLY A 201 -0.10 4.04 -4.33
N ASP A 202 0.04 2.78 -3.89
CA ASP A 202 1.11 2.26 -3.02
C ASP A 202 1.38 0.78 -3.35
N ALA A 203 1.65 0.48 -4.62
CA ALA A 203 1.84 -0.89 -5.11
C ALA A 203 3.26 -1.43 -4.80
N THR A 204 3.69 -1.35 -3.54
CA THR A 204 4.89 -2.05 -3.08
C THR A 204 4.66 -3.56 -3.12
N LEU A 205 5.73 -4.36 -3.21
CA LEU A 205 5.59 -5.83 -3.25
C LEU A 205 4.92 -6.39 -1.98
N SER A 206 5.05 -5.72 -0.85
CA SER A 206 4.39 -6.08 0.41
C SER A 206 2.87 -5.95 0.37
N ASN A 207 2.34 -5.07 -0.49
CA ASN A 207 0.91 -4.81 -0.63
C ASN A 207 0.24 -5.66 -1.72
N LEU A 208 1.00 -6.57 -2.37
CA LEU A 208 0.56 -7.44 -3.46
C LEU A 208 0.63 -8.90 -3.02
N ILE A 209 -0.52 -9.48 -2.66
CA ILE A 209 -0.61 -10.86 -2.17
C ILE A 209 -0.72 -11.82 -3.37
N VAL A 210 0.27 -12.70 -3.50
CA VAL A 210 0.31 -13.70 -4.58
C VAL A 210 -0.18 -15.04 -4.05
N GLY A 211 -1.29 -15.51 -4.61
CA GLY A 211 -1.86 -16.82 -4.29
C GLY A 211 -1.14 -17.96 -5.03
N ASN A 212 -1.28 -19.18 -4.50
CA ASN A 212 -0.77 -20.40 -5.16
C ASN A 212 -1.41 -20.66 -6.53
N ASP A 213 -2.60 -20.11 -6.78
CA ASP A 213 -3.30 -20.12 -8.06
C ASP A 213 -2.78 -19.03 -9.03
N ARG A 214 -1.71 -18.33 -8.67
CA ARG A 214 -1.12 -17.19 -9.41
C ARG A 214 -2.04 -15.99 -9.52
N SER A 215 -3.09 -15.91 -8.74
CA SER A 215 -3.88 -14.70 -8.59
C SER A 215 -3.13 -13.69 -7.73
N VAL A 216 -3.41 -12.41 -7.96
CA VAL A 216 -2.88 -11.32 -7.14
C VAL A 216 -4.06 -10.58 -6.51
N ALA A 217 -3.94 -10.31 -5.23
CA ALA A 217 -4.86 -9.45 -4.50
C ALA A 217 -4.11 -8.25 -3.92
N PHE A 218 -4.82 -7.17 -3.71
CA PHE A 218 -4.28 -5.91 -3.22
C PHE A 218 -4.73 -5.67 -1.78
N ILE A 219 -3.83 -5.21 -0.94
CA ILE A 219 -4.10 -4.75 0.43
C ILE A 219 -3.61 -3.31 0.60
N ASP A 220 -4.03 -2.64 1.65
CA ASP A 220 -3.64 -1.26 1.97
C ASP A 220 -3.98 -0.27 0.84
N CYS A 221 -5.25 -0.34 0.38
CA CYS A 221 -5.75 0.44 -0.76
C CYS A 221 -6.03 1.93 -0.42
N GLY A 222 -5.46 2.48 0.64
CA GLY A 222 -5.71 3.85 1.10
C GLY A 222 -5.35 4.96 0.10
N HIS A 223 -4.53 4.65 -0.88
CA HIS A 223 -4.10 5.55 -1.94
C HIS A 223 -4.65 5.19 -3.33
N ALA A 224 -5.61 4.25 -3.39
CA ALA A 224 -6.20 3.87 -4.67
C ALA A 224 -7.04 5.02 -5.25
N GLY A 225 -6.87 5.28 -6.54
CA GLY A 225 -7.55 6.41 -7.18
C GLY A 225 -7.08 6.64 -8.61
N ARG A 226 -7.46 7.80 -9.16
CA ARG A 226 -7.06 8.24 -10.50
C ARG A 226 -5.70 8.90 -10.42
N ALA A 227 -4.68 8.29 -11.04
CA ALA A 227 -3.33 8.84 -11.13
C ALA A 227 -2.61 8.31 -12.37
N ASP A 228 -1.34 8.69 -12.55
CA ASP A 228 -0.49 8.09 -13.58
C ASP A 228 -0.13 6.65 -13.21
N PRO A 229 -0.20 5.66 -14.15
CA PRO A 229 0.20 4.28 -13.90
C PRO A 229 1.60 4.10 -13.31
N TYR A 230 2.50 5.04 -13.58
CA TYR A 230 3.84 5.01 -13.00
C TYR A 230 3.87 5.19 -11.47
N THR A 231 2.77 5.64 -10.86
CA THR A 231 2.60 5.62 -9.40
C THR A 231 2.77 4.20 -8.86
N ASP A 232 2.26 3.19 -9.59
CA ASP A 232 2.37 1.77 -9.22
C ASP A 232 3.56 1.10 -9.89
N ILE A 233 3.74 1.31 -11.21
CA ILE A 233 4.78 0.65 -12.00
C ILE A 233 6.16 0.92 -11.40
N ALA A 234 6.45 2.15 -10.98
CA ALA A 234 7.74 2.51 -10.42
C ALA A 234 8.08 1.71 -9.15
N LEU A 235 7.11 1.56 -8.24
CA LEU A 235 7.29 0.82 -6.99
C LEU A 235 7.47 -0.68 -7.25
N VAL A 236 6.65 -1.24 -8.14
CA VAL A 236 6.74 -2.68 -8.47
C VAL A 236 8.06 -3.01 -9.12
N ILE A 237 8.51 -2.25 -10.14
CA ILE A 237 9.76 -2.58 -10.82
C ILE A 237 10.99 -2.37 -9.94
N GLU A 238 10.95 -1.40 -9.01
CA GLU A 238 12.03 -1.22 -8.01
C GLU A 238 12.10 -2.44 -7.09
N GLY A 239 10.98 -2.87 -6.51
CA GLY A 239 10.94 -4.07 -5.67
C GLY A 239 11.31 -5.35 -6.43
N LEU A 240 10.88 -5.50 -7.70
CA LEU A 240 11.25 -6.63 -8.53
C LEU A 240 12.75 -6.66 -8.86
N ALA A 241 13.33 -5.49 -9.15
CA ALA A 241 14.77 -5.37 -9.41
C ALA A 241 15.59 -5.76 -8.17
N GLU A 242 15.16 -5.33 -6.99
CA GLU A 242 15.80 -5.67 -5.71
C GLU A 242 15.70 -7.17 -5.41
N ARG A 243 14.51 -7.75 -5.56
CA ARG A 243 14.24 -9.14 -5.18
C ARG A 243 14.76 -10.16 -6.19
N PHE A 244 14.54 -9.92 -7.49
CA PHE A 244 14.77 -10.88 -8.56
C PHE A 244 15.82 -10.43 -9.59
N GLY A 245 16.38 -9.24 -9.41
CA GLY A 245 17.35 -8.67 -10.34
C GLY A 245 16.73 -7.92 -11.53
N SER A 246 17.56 -7.23 -12.30
CA SER A 246 17.13 -6.35 -13.39
C SER A 246 16.34 -7.04 -14.52
N GLY A 247 16.61 -8.32 -14.78
CA GLY A 247 15.84 -9.09 -15.78
C GLY A 247 14.35 -9.23 -15.45
N ALA A 248 13.98 -9.12 -14.17
CA ALA A 248 12.58 -9.14 -13.76
C ALA A 248 11.83 -7.87 -14.20
N VAL A 249 12.51 -6.74 -14.31
CA VAL A 249 11.94 -5.48 -14.82
C VAL A 249 11.53 -5.61 -16.28
N ASP A 250 12.43 -6.15 -17.11
CA ASP A 250 12.13 -6.38 -18.53
C ASP A 250 10.97 -7.37 -18.71
N GLY A 251 10.97 -8.44 -17.93
CA GLY A 251 9.88 -9.42 -17.89
C GLY A 251 8.54 -8.81 -17.48
N PHE A 252 8.55 -7.94 -16.48
CA PHE A 252 7.34 -7.22 -16.04
C PHE A 252 6.83 -6.28 -17.13
N MET A 253 7.67 -5.42 -17.68
CA MET A 253 7.27 -4.45 -18.74
C MET A 253 6.73 -5.16 -19.98
N HIS A 254 7.35 -6.28 -20.39
CA HIS A 254 6.85 -7.11 -21.48
C HIS A 254 5.46 -7.70 -21.17
N ALA A 255 5.27 -8.27 -19.98
CA ALA A 255 4.01 -8.90 -19.58
C ALA A 255 2.90 -7.88 -19.29
N TYR A 256 3.24 -6.69 -18.83
CA TYR A 256 2.32 -5.58 -18.61
C TYR A 256 1.70 -5.07 -19.91
N GLY A 257 2.43 -5.17 -21.03
CA GLY A 257 1.92 -4.85 -22.37
C GLY A 257 1.84 -3.36 -22.68
N GLY A 258 2.51 -2.53 -21.89
CA GLY A 258 2.60 -1.08 -22.09
C GLY A 258 3.78 -0.67 -23.02
N PRO A 259 3.99 0.64 -23.20
CA PRO A 259 5.15 1.16 -23.89
C PRO A 259 6.44 0.80 -23.13
N ALA A 260 7.59 0.97 -23.80
CA ALA A 260 8.89 0.80 -23.16
C ALA A 260 9.01 1.65 -21.88
N LEU A 261 9.81 1.19 -20.93
CA LEU A 261 10.02 1.87 -19.65
C LEU A 261 10.44 3.33 -19.85
N ASN A 262 9.70 4.25 -19.26
CA ASN A 262 10.05 5.65 -19.20
C ASN A 262 10.81 5.93 -17.89
N GLU A 263 12.14 5.90 -17.96
CA GLU A 263 12.98 6.08 -16.78
C GLU A 263 12.75 7.43 -16.07
N ARG A 264 12.47 8.51 -16.83
CA ARG A 264 12.18 9.83 -16.22
C ARG A 264 10.90 9.81 -15.39
N LYS A 265 9.85 9.10 -15.86
CA LYS A 265 8.61 8.94 -15.10
C LYS A 265 8.85 8.04 -13.89
N ARG A 266 9.54 6.91 -14.07
CA ARG A 266 9.92 6.04 -12.96
C ARG A 266 10.61 6.82 -11.84
N ASP A 267 11.67 7.54 -12.18
CA ASP A 267 12.45 8.30 -11.19
C ASP A 267 11.63 9.40 -10.53
N TYR A 268 10.76 10.08 -11.28
CA TYR A 268 9.85 11.08 -10.72
C TYR A 268 8.88 10.49 -9.68
N PHE A 269 8.25 9.34 -9.98
CA PHE A 269 7.29 8.74 -9.08
C PHE A 269 7.95 8.06 -7.88
N LEU A 270 9.16 7.52 -8.01
CA LEU A 270 9.97 7.08 -6.88
C LEU A 270 10.38 8.26 -5.98
N ASP A 271 10.78 9.38 -6.56
CA ASP A 271 11.10 10.59 -5.80
C ASP A 271 9.86 11.17 -5.08
N LEU A 272 8.69 11.12 -5.73
CA LEU A 272 7.44 11.55 -5.12
C LEU A 272 7.02 10.64 -3.96
N TYR A 273 7.26 9.33 -4.08
CA TYR A 273 6.98 8.36 -3.02
C TYR A 273 7.82 8.60 -1.75
N GLU A 274 9.03 9.10 -1.87
CA GLU A 274 9.90 9.41 -0.72
C GLU A 274 9.36 10.53 0.20
N LEU A 275 8.33 11.26 -0.24
CA LEU A 275 7.68 12.32 0.55
C LEU A 275 6.45 11.85 1.36
N PHE A 276 6.29 10.50 1.53
CA PHE A 276 5.16 9.91 2.27
C PHE A 276 5.57 8.90 3.34
#